data_95799e9d39b3879f4fef05e2c59e36f0
#
_entry.id   95799e9d39b3879f4fef05e2c59e36f0
#
_cell.length_a   1.000
_cell.length_b   1.000
_cell.length_c   1.000
_cell.angle_alpha   90.00
_cell.angle_beta   90.00
_cell.angle_gamma   90.00
#
_symmetry.space_group_name_H-M   'P 1'
#
loop_
_entity.id
_entity.type
_entity.pdbx_description
1 polymer ?
#
loop_
_entity_poly.entity_id
_entity_poly.type
_entity_poly.pdbx_seq_one_letter_code
_entity_poly.pdbx_strand_id
1 'polypeptide(L)'
;ARIGLAGGIVRDTKASPEGPTADYQPRRQGWPVLFSPMVKGAAENTRPLSLVRRGSFARLWWAGVFSSFGDWVALFATIALADELGGVAGILVPLSARMLPGLLGAVSGVMADRFNRKLTMVTADVARALLVLSLVFVDNLAMLFLVSFLMETLTLFWQPARDASLPNLVPTGRLVAANSITLVATYGSLPVSSAFFSFLVTVADWLPDLAGFGKDLGPAFTFDAFTFLLSAFLVARIPIPRPEVAGHRKAKGALDWRAPLRDLNEGVRFVVGDPSVRNVIVGMATALFGAGIFFILGQPFSRNVLGGGNSGFGVLITALGSGVGGGMLVLATLGSRIGRRDLAFAISLILTGAAITMVTTMNSVFGAAGWLFLAGIGAGSSYVMGYTHLHESVGDDMRGRTFAALYTLARTSLLISIALGGATAAALDGVLPAPFDNGIRNSLAIGGAIVLSAGLVTLWNLRGTISGPEFSEETYRTLKDASDAFTSVRGRRRSAEDER
;
A
#
# COMPACT_ATOMS: atom_id res chain seq x y z
N ALA A 1 -56.61 -52.64 -7.43
CA ALA A 1 -56.48 -53.78 -8.37
C ALA A 1 -55.03 -54.10 -8.53
N ARG A 2 -54.64 -55.11 -7.88
CA ARG A 2 -54.04 -56.39 -8.38
C ARG A 2 -52.62 -56.24 -8.97
N ILE A 3 -51.63 -56.83 -8.28
CA ILE A 3 -51.04 -58.20 -8.37
C ILE A 3 -49.82 -58.14 -9.27
N GLY A 4 -48.63 -58.62 -8.95
CA GLY A 4 -48.08 -59.72 -8.16
C GLY A 4 -46.58 -59.61 -8.18
N LEU A 5 -45.88 -59.97 -7.20
CA LEU A 5 -45.32 -61.29 -6.80
C LEU A 5 -44.24 -61.87 -7.75
N ALA A 6 -43.09 -62.00 -7.29
CA ALA A 6 -42.25 -63.15 -7.01
C ALA A 6 -40.77 -62.70 -7.18
N GLY A 7 -39.79 -62.94 -6.40
CA GLY A 7 -39.49 -64.06 -5.50
C GLY A 7 -38.10 -64.54 -5.77
N GLY A 8 -37.29 -64.74 -4.73
CA GLY A 8 -36.22 -65.73 -4.79
C GLY A 8 -34.79 -65.18 -4.55
N ILE A 9 -34.34 -65.39 -3.39
CA ILE A 9 -33.36 -66.38 -2.87
C ILE A 9 -32.00 -65.75 -2.49
N VAL A 10 -31.79 -65.77 -1.21
CA VAL A 10 -30.59 -65.75 -0.34
C VAL A 10 -29.42 -66.55 -0.88
N ARG A 11 -28.21 -66.01 -0.76
CA ARG A 11 -27.04 -66.79 -0.30
C ARG A 11 -26.02 -65.87 0.37
N ASP A 12 -25.84 -66.14 1.66
CA ASP A 12 -24.66 -65.83 2.45
C ASP A 12 -23.40 -66.37 1.83
N THR A 13 -22.31 -65.59 1.80
CA THR A 13 -20.94 -66.10 2.06
C THR A 13 -20.09 -65.03 2.70
N LYS A 14 -19.70 -65.28 3.94
CA LYS A 14 -18.61 -64.70 4.68
C LYS A 14 -17.30 -64.88 3.91
N ALA A 15 -16.52 -63.80 3.79
CA ALA A 15 -15.07 -63.92 3.63
C ALA A 15 -14.40 -62.68 4.27
N SER A 16 -13.39 -62.99 5.05
CA SER A 16 -12.60 -62.12 5.90
C SER A 16 -11.65 -61.16 5.13
N PRO A 17 -11.04 -60.21 5.83
CA PRO A 17 -10.28 -59.10 5.22
C PRO A 17 -8.78 -59.48 5.14
N GLU A 18 -8.22 -59.47 3.96
CA GLU A 18 -6.78 -59.31 3.78
C GLU A 18 -6.56 -58.30 2.66
N GLY A 19 -6.08 -57.11 3.06
CA GLY A 19 -5.66 -56.07 2.16
C GLY A 19 -4.24 -56.32 1.64
N PRO A 20 -3.93 -55.94 0.41
CA PRO A 20 -2.54 -55.74 0.01
C PRO A 20 -2.16 -54.27 0.28
N THR A 21 -1.09 -54.12 1.07
CA THR A 21 -0.28 -52.91 1.14
C THR A 21 0.27 -52.60 -0.23
N ALA A 22 -0.31 -51.62 -0.92
CA ALA A 22 0.27 -51.11 -2.15
C ALA A 22 1.28 -50.02 -1.80
N ASP A 23 2.55 -50.34 -1.95
CA ASP A 23 3.68 -49.42 -2.04
C ASP A 23 3.36 -48.32 -3.05
N TYR A 24 3.10 -47.13 -2.54
CA TYR A 24 2.96 -45.91 -3.35
C TYR A 24 4.37 -45.40 -3.70
N GLN A 25 4.95 -45.92 -4.75
CA GLN A 25 6.11 -45.30 -5.40
C GLN A 25 5.61 -44.17 -6.32
N PRO A 26 6.03 -42.90 -6.14
CA PRO A 26 5.72 -41.85 -7.10
C PRO A 26 6.47 -42.14 -8.41
N ARG A 27 5.74 -42.58 -9.41
CA ARG A 27 6.26 -42.66 -10.80
C ARG A 27 6.67 -41.25 -11.21
N ARG A 28 7.98 -41.03 -11.33
CA ARG A 28 8.56 -39.92 -12.10
C ARG A 28 8.18 -40.17 -13.58
N GLN A 29 6.98 -39.78 -13.96
CA GLN A 29 6.66 -39.57 -15.36
C GLN A 29 7.20 -38.19 -15.73
N GLY A 30 8.35 -38.17 -16.40
CA GLY A 30 8.86 -37.02 -17.10
C GLY A 30 7.78 -36.56 -18.09
N TRP A 31 7.22 -35.39 -17.82
CA TRP A 31 6.40 -34.69 -18.79
C TRP A 31 7.31 -34.33 -19.96
N PRO A 32 7.00 -34.69 -21.20
CA PRO A 32 7.69 -34.14 -22.33
C PRO A 32 7.40 -32.65 -22.34
N VAL A 33 8.45 -31.85 -22.19
CA VAL A 33 8.42 -30.41 -22.37
C VAL A 33 8.14 -30.17 -23.86
N LEU A 34 6.88 -30.19 -24.23
CA LEU A 34 6.40 -29.62 -25.48
C LEU A 34 6.44 -28.11 -25.36
N PHE A 35 7.66 -27.55 -25.42
CA PHE A 35 7.84 -26.14 -25.76
C PHE A 35 7.40 -25.98 -27.22
N SER A 36 6.12 -25.66 -27.37
CA SER A 36 5.57 -25.20 -28.63
C SER A 36 6.32 -23.92 -29.07
N PRO A 37 6.72 -23.79 -30.32
CA PRO A 37 7.43 -22.61 -30.83
C PRO A 37 6.60 -21.31 -30.82
N MET A 38 5.37 -21.33 -30.31
CA MET A 38 4.52 -20.14 -30.12
C MET A 38 5.00 -19.13 -29.08
N VAL A 39 5.96 -19.47 -28.19
CA VAL A 39 6.46 -18.54 -27.17
C VAL A 39 7.58 -17.64 -27.69
N LYS A 40 8.20 -17.95 -28.82
CA LYS A 40 9.27 -17.10 -29.40
C LYS A 40 8.79 -15.79 -30.06
N GLY A 41 7.52 -15.66 -30.40
CA GLY A 41 6.95 -14.41 -30.94
C GLY A 41 6.50 -13.37 -29.91
N ALA A 42 6.37 -13.73 -28.62
CA ALA A 42 5.86 -12.84 -27.56
C ALA A 42 6.98 -12.10 -26.80
N ALA A 43 8.25 -12.44 -27.01
CA ALA A 43 9.38 -11.86 -26.27
C ALA A 43 9.88 -10.52 -26.84
N GLU A 44 9.38 -10.07 -27.98
CA GLU A 44 10.02 -9.00 -28.76
C GLU A 44 9.54 -7.56 -28.46
N ASN A 45 8.64 -7.35 -27.47
CA ASN A 45 8.28 -5.98 -27.06
C ASN A 45 7.79 -5.88 -25.60
N THR A 46 8.50 -6.45 -24.66
CA THR A 46 8.09 -6.57 -23.24
C THR A 46 8.62 -5.45 -22.34
N ARG A 47 9.02 -4.32 -22.86
CA ARG A 47 9.40 -3.17 -22.01
C ARG A 47 8.12 -2.50 -21.50
N PRO A 48 7.80 -2.58 -20.20
CA PRO A 48 6.59 -1.97 -19.62
C PRO A 48 6.46 -0.49 -19.98
N LEU A 49 7.57 0.22 -20.02
CA LEU A 49 7.66 1.63 -20.38
C LEU A 49 7.23 1.95 -21.81
N SER A 50 7.13 0.98 -22.71
CA SER A 50 6.60 1.22 -24.06
C SER A 50 5.10 1.56 -24.05
N LEU A 51 4.36 1.06 -23.04
CA LEU A 51 2.92 1.29 -22.88
C LEU A 51 2.58 2.75 -22.55
N VAL A 52 3.50 3.48 -21.90
CA VAL A 52 3.26 4.85 -21.42
C VAL A 52 3.72 5.93 -22.41
N ARG A 53 4.29 5.55 -23.55
CA ARG A 53 4.81 6.51 -24.53
C ARG A 53 3.74 7.03 -25.49
N ARG A 54 2.83 6.18 -25.96
CA ARG A 54 1.81 6.54 -26.97
C ARG A 54 0.55 5.69 -26.82
N GLY A 55 -0.59 6.21 -27.28
CA GLY A 55 -1.87 5.49 -27.33
C GLY A 55 -2.85 5.85 -26.22
N SER A 56 -3.98 5.16 -26.21
CA SER A 56 -5.08 5.44 -25.28
C SER A 56 -4.72 5.08 -23.84
N PHE A 57 -3.99 3.98 -23.63
CA PHE A 57 -3.48 3.62 -22.31
C PHE A 57 -2.50 4.66 -21.77
N ALA A 58 -1.58 5.16 -22.59
CA ALA A 58 -0.63 6.20 -22.17
C ALA A 58 -1.35 7.45 -21.64
N ARG A 59 -2.42 7.89 -22.33
CA ARG A 59 -3.22 9.04 -21.86
C ARG A 59 -3.89 8.76 -20.51
N LEU A 60 -4.48 7.57 -20.35
CA LEU A 60 -5.10 7.18 -19.08
C LEU A 60 -4.05 7.09 -17.95
N TRP A 61 -2.89 6.55 -18.26
CA TRP A 61 -1.79 6.42 -17.31
C TRP A 61 -1.26 7.79 -16.87
N TRP A 62 -1.01 8.70 -17.82
CA TRP A 62 -0.57 10.07 -17.50
C TRP A 62 -1.64 10.85 -16.73
N ALA A 63 -2.92 10.68 -17.09
CA ALA A 63 -4.02 11.25 -16.30
C ALA A 63 -3.96 10.77 -14.83
N GLY A 64 -3.77 9.47 -14.61
CA GLY A 64 -3.60 8.90 -13.27
C GLY A 64 -2.33 9.39 -12.55
N VAL A 65 -1.20 9.55 -13.26
CA VAL A 65 0.05 10.09 -12.68
C VAL A 65 -0.16 11.52 -12.18
N PHE A 66 -0.70 12.40 -13.03
CA PHE A 66 -0.93 13.79 -12.63
C PHE A 66 -1.95 13.90 -11.50
N SER A 67 -3.07 13.22 -11.61
CA SER A 67 -4.08 13.18 -10.55
C SER A 67 -3.51 12.65 -9.22
N SER A 68 -2.78 11.52 -9.23
CA SER A 68 -2.18 10.98 -8.00
C SER A 68 -1.10 11.91 -7.43
N PHE A 69 -0.33 12.57 -8.28
CA PHE A 69 0.68 13.52 -7.84
C PHE A 69 0.03 14.71 -7.10
N GLY A 70 -1.03 15.29 -7.68
CA GLY A 70 -1.79 16.38 -7.07
C GLY A 70 -2.51 15.93 -5.79
N ASP A 71 -3.16 14.75 -5.80
CA ASP A 71 -3.85 14.17 -4.64
C ASP A 71 -2.93 14.05 -3.41
N TRP A 72 -1.65 13.65 -3.58
CA TRP A 72 -0.68 13.62 -2.48
C TRP A 72 -0.32 15.02 -1.99
N VAL A 73 -0.10 15.98 -2.91
CA VAL A 73 0.18 17.38 -2.55
C VAL A 73 -0.98 17.96 -1.75
N ALA A 74 -2.21 17.79 -2.23
CA ALA A 74 -3.41 18.28 -1.56
C ALA A 74 -3.68 17.55 -0.23
N LEU A 75 -3.33 16.27 -0.10
CA LEU A 75 -3.45 15.55 1.18
C LEU A 75 -2.57 16.19 2.25
N PHE A 76 -1.30 16.49 1.94
CA PHE A 76 -0.40 17.12 2.89
C PHE A 76 -0.86 18.55 3.25
N ALA A 77 -1.32 19.31 2.25
CA ALA A 77 -1.93 20.62 2.49
C ALA A 77 -3.22 20.54 3.34
N THR A 78 -4.05 19.53 3.12
CA THR A 78 -5.27 19.30 3.91
C THR A 78 -4.94 18.93 5.36
N ILE A 79 -3.89 18.13 5.60
CA ILE A 79 -3.41 17.82 6.96
C ILE A 79 -2.88 19.08 7.64
N ALA A 80 -2.12 19.90 6.93
CA ALA A 80 -1.61 21.17 7.46
C ALA A 80 -2.74 22.14 7.80
N LEU A 81 -3.73 22.31 6.90
CA LEU A 81 -4.92 23.12 7.14
C LEU A 81 -5.72 22.61 8.36
N ALA A 82 -5.87 21.31 8.48
CA ALA A 82 -6.58 20.70 9.61
C ALA A 82 -5.89 20.96 10.95
N ASP A 83 -4.54 20.91 10.96
CA ASP A 83 -3.73 21.27 12.13
C ASP A 83 -3.88 22.75 12.50
N GLU A 84 -3.95 23.64 11.51
CA GLU A 84 -4.17 25.07 11.72
C GLU A 84 -5.56 25.38 12.30
N LEU A 85 -6.59 24.65 11.85
CA LEU A 85 -7.98 24.84 12.27
C LEU A 85 -8.32 24.20 13.61
N GLY A 86 -7.67 23.14 14.01
CA GLY A 86 -8.05 22.39 15.22
C GLY A 86 -6.94 21.58 15.87
N GLY A 87 -5.68 21.85 15.54
CA GLY A 87 -4.53 21.12 16.07
C GLY A 87 -4.58 19.64 15.73
N VAL A 88 -3.97 18.83 16.59
CA VAL A 88 -3.93 17.35 16.41
C VAL A 88 -5.34 16.76 16.24
N ALA A 89 -6.32 17.22 17.01
CA ALA A 89 -7.70 16.76 16.89
C ALA A 89 -8.34 17.14 15.55
N GLY A 90 -7.97 18.30 14.99
CA GLY A 90 -8.44 18.75 13.68
C GLY A 90 -8.03 17.79 12.56
N ILE A 91 -6.83 17.21 12.62
CA ILE A 91 -6.31 16.27 11.59
C ILE A 91 -7.15 15.00 11.49
N LEU A 92 -7.80 14.56 12.58
CA LEU A 92 -8.73 13.42 12.55
C LEU A 92 -9.89 13.64 11.58
N VAL A 93 -10.30 14.89 11.39
CA VAL A 93 -11.49 15.24 10.61
C VAL A 93 -11.34 14.85 9.13
N PRO A 94 -10.37 15.36 8.37
CA PRO A 94 -10.22 15.00 6.97
C PRO A 94 -9.79 13.55 6.79
N LEU A 95 -8.99 12.96 7.70
CA LEU A 95 -8.58 11.57 7.60
C LEU A 95 -9.75 10.61 7.79
N SER A 96 -10.64 10.87 8.76
CA SER A 96 -11.87 10.09 8.94
C SER A 96 -12.84 10.28 7.78
N ALA A 97 -13.03 11.52 7.31
CA ALA A 97 -13.89 11.84 6.18
C ALA A 97 -13.49 11.08 4.91
N ARG A 98 -12.20 10.94 4.64
CA ARG A 98 -11.67 10.15 3.50
C ARG A 98 -11.86 8.65 3.65
N MET A 99 -11.96 8.12 4.86
CA MET A 99 -12.11 6.67 5.08
C MET A 99 -13.57 6.19 5.02
N LEU A 100 -14.53 7.05 5.37
CA LEU A 100 -15.94 6.69 5.42
C LEU A 100 -16.53 6.23 4.07
N PRO A 101 -16.29 6.91 2.93
CA PRO A 101 -16.78 6.44 1.64
C PRO A 101 -16.27 5.06 1.25
N GLY A 102 -15.04 4.69 1.67
CA GLY A 102 -14.45 3.39 1.41
C GLY A 102 -15.26 2.21 1.98
N LEU A 103 -16.08 2.45 3.02
CA LEU A 103 -17.03 1.45 3.54
C LEU A 103 -18.14 1.12 2.54
N LEU A 104 -18.39 2.01 1.58
CA LEU A 104 -19.38 1.85 0.50
C LEU A 104 -18.76 1.26 -0.78
N GLY A 105 -17.53 0.76 -0.74
CA GLY A 105 -16.78 0.27 -1.89
C GLY A 105 -17.50 -0.82 -2.71
N ALA A 106 -18.30 -1.67 -2.06
CA ALA A 106 -19.11 -2.67 -2.76
C ALA A 106 -20.18 -2.03 -3.67
N VAL A 107 -20.69 -0.85 -3.30
CA VAL A 107 -21.69 -0.12 -4.09
C VAL A 107 -21.06 0.49 -5.34
N SER A 108 -19.84 1.00 -5.23
CA SER A 108 -19.15 1.67 -6.34
C SER A 108 -18.83 0.72 -7.50
N GLY A 109 -18.51 -0.56 -7.22
CA GLY A 109 -18.30 -1.58 -8.25
C GLY A 109 -19.56 -1.82 -9.09
N VAL A 110 -20.71 -1.96 -8.44
CA VAL A 110 -22.01 -2.15 -9.14
C VAL A 110 -22.37 -0.92 -9.99
N MET A 111 -22.04 0.28 -9.52
CA MET A 111 -22.32 1.51 -10.24
C MET A 111 -21.39 1.69 -11.46
N ALA A 112 -20.10 1.30 -11.37
CA ALA A 112 -19.16 1.38 -12.48
C ALA A 112 -19.60 0.58 -13.72
N ASP A 113 -20.38 -0.49 -13.52
CA ASP A 113 -20.94 -1.30 -14.63
C ASP A 113 -22.15 -0.65 -15.32
N ARG A 114 -22.81 0.30 -14.65
CA ARG A 114 -24.03 0.96 -15.16
C ARG A 114 -23.80 2.29 -15.81
N PHE A 115 -22.74 3.01 -15.44
CA PHE A 115 -22.47 4.35 -15.92
C PHE A 115 -21.47 4.38 -17.08
N ASN A 116 -21.52 5.44 -17.87
CA ASN A 116 -20.53 5.70 -18.90
C ASN A 116 -19.17 6.00 -18.24
N ARG A 117 -18.25 5.03 -18.29
CA ARG A 117 -16.93 5.07 -17.64
C ARG A 117 -16.16 6.37 -17.92
N LYS A 118 -16.15 6.81 -19.19
CA LYS A 118 -15.47 8.05 -19.60
C LYS A 118 -16.12 9.27 -18.96
N LEU A 119 -17.43 9.38 -19.03
CA LEU A 119 -18.16 10.51 -18.44
C LEU A 119 -17.99 10.54 -16.93
N THR A 120 -18.07 9.40 -16.26
CA THR A 120 -17.87 9.29 -14.81
C THR A 120 -16.48 9.79 -14.40
N MET A 121 -15.42 9.39 -15.12
CA MET A 121 -14.06 9.85 -14.82
C MET A 121 -13.92 11.36 -15.05
N VAL A 122 -14.40 11.89 -16.16
CA VAL A 122 -14.27 13.33 -16.50
C VAL A 122 -15.07 14.19 -15.53
N THR A 123 -16.32 13.82 -15.22
CA THR A 123 -17.16 14.59 -14.29
C THR A 123 -16.61 14.53 -12.85
N ALA A 124 -16.09 13.38 -12.42
CA ALA A 124 -15.44 13.25 -11.14
C ALA A 124 -14.18 14.12 -11.03
N ASP A 125 -13.34 14.15 -12.05
CA ASP A 125 -12.13 14.99 -12.06
C ASP A 125 -12.48 16.49 -12.02
N VAL A 126 -13.45 16.93 -12.82
CA VAL A 126 -13.90 18.35 -12.81
C VAL A 126 -14.51 18.70 -11.44
N ALA A 127 -15.35 17.84 -10.88
CA ALA A 127 -15.95 18.08 -9.56
C ALA A 127 -14.88 18.11 -8.44
N ARG A 128 -13.87 17.22 -8.50
CA ARG A 128 -12.74 17.22 -7.55
C ARG A 128 -11.90 18.50 -7.68
N ALA A 129 -11.68 18.98 -8.90
CA ALA A 129 -10.98 20.25 -9.13
C ALA A 129 -11.70 21.43 -8.44
N LEU A 130 -13.03 21.50 -8.54
CA LEU A 130 -13.81 22.54 -7.87
C LEU A 130 -13.79 22.38 -6.34
N LEU A 131 -13.91 21.14 -5.85
CA LEU A 131 -13.87 20.87 -4.41
C LEU A 131 -12.50 21.18 -3.81
N VAL A 132 -11.40 20.83 -4.47
CA VAL A 132 -10.07 21.14 -3.93
C VAL A 132 -9.79 22.64 -3.95
N LEU A 133 -10.27 23.37 -4.96
CA LEU A 133 -10.20 24.84 -4.97
C LEU A 133 -11.00 25.47 -3.82
N SER A 134 -12.13 24.87 -3.43
CA SER A 134 -12.91 25.37 -2.30
C SER A 134 -12.17 25.28 -0.97
N LEU A 135 -11.13 24.41 -0.85
CA LEU A 135 -10.32 24.30 0.36
C LEU A 135 -9.56 25.59 0.70
N VAL A 136 -9.29 26.42 -0.28
CA VAL A 136 -8.67 27.75 -0.06
C VAL A 136 -9.54 28.66 0.81
N PHE A 137 -10.86 28.45 0.80
CA PHE A 137 -11.85 29.26 1.54
C PHE A 137 -12.38 28.56 2.78
N VAL A 138 -11.82 27.41 3.15
CA VAL A 138 -12.26 26.64 4.32
C VAL A 138 -11.64 27.21 5.57
N ASP A 139 -12.51 27.63 6.50
CA ASP A 139 -12.16 28.24 7.77
C ASP A 139 -12.67 27.46 9.01
N ASN A 140 -13.30 26.31 8.78
CA ASN A 140 -13.82 25.47 9.84
C ASN A 140 -13.75 23.97 9.52
N LEU A 141 -13.71 23.13 10.56
CA LEU A 141 -13.56 21.69 10.46
C LEU A 141 -14.76 20.99 9.83
N ALA A 142 -15.97 21.54 9.97
CA ALA A 142 -17.17 20.92 9.38
C ALA A 142 -17.16 21.02 7.85
N MET A 143 -16.74 22.17 7.32
CA MET A 143 -16.58 22.35 5.87
C MET A 143 -15.40 21.49 5.35
N LEU A 144 -14.30 21.43 6.09
CA LEU A 144 -13.17 20.57 5.77
C LEU A 144 -13.58 19.09 5.70
N PHE A 145 -14.40 18.63 6.64
CA PHE A 145 -14.99 17.29 6.63
C PHE A 145 -15.81 17.05 5.36
N LEU A 146 -16.75 17.96 5.07
CA LEU A 146 -17.65 17.83 3.94
C LEU A 146 -16.88 17.75 2.60
N VAL A 147 -15.95 18.68 2.38
CA VAL A 147 -15.15 18.70 1.15
C VAL A 147 -14.31 17.42 1.02
N SER A 148 -13.62 17.02 2.09
CA SER A 148 -12.81 15.80 2.10
C SER A 148 -13.65 14.53 1.85
N PHE A 149 -14.84 14.45 2.43
CA PHE A 149 -15.79 13.35 2.22
C PHE A 149 -16.29 13.29 0.78
N LEU A 150 -16.64 14.43 0.19
CA LEU A 150 -17.09 14.51 -1.19
C LEU A 150 -15.97 14.16 -2.19
N MET A 151 -14.75 14.64 -1.95
CA MET A 151 -13.59 14.29 -2.78
C MET A 151 -13.35 12.78 -2.80
N GLU A 152 -13.36 12.14 -1.64
CA GLU A 152 -13.16 10.68 -1.57
C GLU A 152 -14.33 9.91 -2.18
N THR A 153 -15.57 10.41 -2.01
CA THR A 153 -16.75 9.83 -2.66
C THR A 153 -16.61 9.84 -4.19
N LEU A 154 -16.13 10.94 -4.77
CA LEU A 154 -15.88 11.02 -6.21
C LEU A 154 -14.74 10.10 -6.66
N THR A 155 -13.69 9.96 -5.84
CA THR A 155 -12.58 9.01 -6.07
C THR A 155 -13.09 7.58 -6.10
N LEU A 156 -14.04 7.25 -5.22
CA LEU A 156 -14.68 5.92 -5.16
C LEU A 156 -15.43 5.54 -6.45
N PHE A 157 -15.91 6.50 -7.23
CA PHE A 157 -16.49 6.26 -8.56
C PHE A 157 -15.45 6.28 -9.67
N TRP A 158 -14.43 7.11 -9.57
CA TRP A 158 -13.40 7.26 -10.58
C TRP A 158 -12.54 5.99 -10.73
N GLN A 159 -12.11 5.39 -9.62
CA GLN A 159 -11.20 4.24 -9.63
C GLN A 159 -11.78 3.01 -10.34
N PRO A 160 -13.00 2.52 -10.01
CA PRO A 160 -13.58 1.39 -10.73
C PRO A 160 -13.83 1.67 -12.22
N ALA A 161 -14.20 2.91 -12.56
CA ALA A 161 -14.40 3.30 -13.97
C ALA A 161 -13.07 3.23 -14.76
N ARG A 162 -11.95 3.65 -14.15
CA ARG A 162 -10.60 3.49 -14.70
C ARG A 162 -10.24 2.01 -14.86
N ASP A 163 -10.37 1.23 -13.80
CA ASP A 163 -9.94 -0.17 -13.78
C ASP A 163 -10.75 -1.02 -14.77
N ALA A 164 -12.05 -0.78 -14.87
CA ALA A 164 -12.91 -1.41 -15.88
C ALA A 164 -12.58 -0.98 -17.32
N SER A 165 -11.89 0.14 -17.52
CA SER A 165 -11.48 0.60 -18.84
C SER A 165 -10.15 -0.03 -19.30
N LEU A 166 -9.30 -0.48 -18.39
CA LEU A 166 -7.97 -1.02 -18.68
C LEU A 166 -7.97 -2.17 -19.71
N PRO A 167 -8.82 -3.20 -19.58
CA PRO A 167 -8.83 -4.33 -20.52
C PRO A 167 -9.17 -3.92 -21.97
N ASN A 168 -9.87 -2.79 -22.15
CA ASN A 168 -10.21 -2.27 -23.46
C ASN A 168 -9.07 -1.44 -24.11
N LEU A 169 -8.05 -1.08 -23.34
CA LEU A 169 -6.98 -0.19 -23.76
C LEU A 169 -5.62 -0.90 -23.88
N VAL A 170 -5.51 -2.10 -23.32
CA VAL A 170 -4.26 -2.87 -23.27
C VAL A 170 -4.52 -4.31 -23.69
N PRO A 171 -3.68 -4.91 -24.55
CA PRO A 171 -3.77 -6.33 -24.87
C PRO A 171 -3.70 -7.21 -23.62
N THR A 172 -4.44 -8.32 -23.59
CA THR A 172 -4.58 -9.21 -22.41
C THR A 172 -3.24 -9.66 -21.85
N GLY A 173 -2.27 -9.98 -22.69
CA GLY A 173 -0.92 -10.40 -22.26
C GLY A 173 -0.08 -9.29 -21.61
N ARG A 174 -0.53 -8.03 -21.63
CA ARG A 174 0.17 -6.88 -21.04
C ARG A 174 -0.55 -6.25 -19.85
N LEU A 175 -1.70 -6.79 -19.42
CA LEU A 175 -2.48 -6.25 -18.31
C LEU A 175 -1.70 -6.22 -16.99
N VAL A 176 -0.91 -7.26 -16.72
CA VAL A 176 -0.06 -7.31 -15.52
C VAL A 176 0.95 -6.17 -15.52
N ALA A 177 1.64 -5.95 -16.64
CA ALA A 177 2.59 -4.84 -16.79
C ALA A 177 1.90 -3.47 -16.65
N ALA A 178 0.72 -3.29 -17.25
CA ALA A 178 -0.06 -2.06 -17.15
C ALA A 178 -0.49 -1.77 -15.71
N ASN A 179 -0.97 -2.77 -14.98
CA ASN A 179 -1.32 -2.64 -13.56
C ASN A 179 -0.10 -2.29 -12.70
N SER A 180 1.05 -2.97 -12.92
CA SER A 180 2.26 -2.72 -12.16
C SER A 180 2.78 -1.29 -12.34
N ILE A 181 2.87 -0.79 -13.57
CA ILE A 181 3.32 0.60 -13.79
C ILE A 181 2.31 1.63 -13.28
N THR A 182 1.02 1.29 -13.24
CA THR A 182 -0.01 2.16 -12.64
C THR A 182 0.16 2.26 -11.14
N LEU A 183 0.40 1.15 -10.45
CA LEU A 183 0.69 1.15 -9.00
C LEU A 183 1.97 1.92 -8.68
N VAL A 184 3.04 1.72 -9.46
CA VAL A 184 4.28 2.49 -9.32
C VAL A 184 4.04 3.99 -9.51
N ALA A 185 3.21 4.38 -10.49
CA ALA A 185 2.87 5.78 -10.69
C ALA A 185 2.10 6.37 -9.51
N THR A 186 1.12 5.64 -8.98
CA THR A 186 0.27 6.11 -7.87
C THR A 186 1.05 6.26 -6.56
N TYR A 187 1.81 5.24 -6.17
CA TYR A 187 2.51 5.24 -4.87
C TYR A 187 3.95 5.77 -4.97
N GLY A 188 4.61 5.61 -6.12
CA GLY A 188 5.94 6.13 -6.35
C GLY A 188 5.99 7.65 -6.52
N SER A 189 4.84 8.32 -6.75
CA SER A 189 4.76 9.78 -6.76
C SER A 189 4.85 10.41 -5.36
N LEU A 190 4.58 9.67 -4.29
CA LEU A 190 4.52 10.19 -2.93
C LEU A 190 5.77 10.99 -2.50
N PRO A 191 7.02 10.50 -2.65
CA PRO A 191 8.20 11.28 -2.25
C PRO A 191 8.37 12.57 -3.07
N VAL A 192 8.02 12.52 -4.36
CA VAL A 192 8.15 13.68 -5.25
C VAL A 192 7.06 14.70 -4.94
N SER A 193 5.83 14.23 -4.69
CA SER A 193 4.70 15.08 -4.30
C SER A 193 4.94 15.79 -2.98
N SER A 194 5.52 15.11 -1.98
CA SER A 194 5.81 15.71 -0.68
C SER A 194 6.95 16.72 -0.74
N ALA A 195 7.98 16.48 -1.55
CA ALA A 195 9.01 17.46 -1.82
C ALA A 195 8.44 18.69 -2.55
N PHE A 196 7.55 18.46 -3.50
CA PHE A 196 6.89 19.53 -4.24
C PHE A 196 5.91 20.31 -3.34
N PHE A 197 5.19 19.66 -2.42
CA PHE A 197 4.41 20.32 -1.39
C PHE A 197 5.29 21.25 -0.54
N SER A 198 6.43 20.75 -0.03
CA SER A 198 7.39 21.56 0.72
C SER A 198 7.86 22.79 -0.07
N PHE A 199 8.16 22.59 -1.36
CA PHE A 199 8.53 23.68 -2.26
C PHE A 199 7.40 24.71 -2.43
N LEU A 200 6.17 24.27 -2.70
CA LEU A 200 5.02 25.18 -2.89
C LEU A 200 4.76 26.04 -1.66
N VAL A 201 4.82 25.46 -0.45
CA VAL A 201 4.68 26.19 0.81
C VAL A 201 5.81 27.21 0.99
N THR A 202 7.06 26.81 0.65
CA THR A 202 8.21 27.72 0.78
C THR A 202 8.14 28.90 -0.17
N VAL A 203 7.59 28.73 -1.36
CA VAL A 203 7.48 29.82 -2.35
C VAL A 203 6.17 30.60 -2.24
N ALA A 204 5.21 30.11 -1.44
CA ALA A 204 3.92 30.80 -1.26
C ALA A 204 4.08 32.25 -0.80
N ASP A 205 5.04 32.51 0.09
CA ASP A 205 5.33 33.86 0.60
C ASP A 205 5.81 34.86 -0.49
N TRP A 206 6.29 34.33 -1.62
CA TRP A 206 6.78 35.14 -2.74
C TRP A 206 5.72 35.37 -3.84
N LEU A 207 4.60 34.65 -3.75
CA LEU A 207 3.54 34.76 -4.73
C LEU A 207 2.58 35.91 -4.37
N PRO A 208 2.04 36.65 -5.38
CA PRO A 208 0.99 37.63 -5.11
C PRO A 208 -0.27 36.94 -4.61
N ASP A 209 -0.85 37.50 -3.55
CA ASP A 209 -2.10 37.00 -3.00
C ASP A 209 -3.29 37.41 -3.87
N LEU A 210 -3.66 36.52 -4.78
CA LEU A 210 -4.86 36.66 -5.60
C LEU A 210 -6.02 35.91 -4.90
N ALA A 211 -6.79 36.60 -4.08
CA ALA A 211 -7.98 36.04 -3.38
C ALA A 211 -7.68 34.76 -2.52
N GLY A 212 -6.53 34.73 -1.83
CA GLY A 212 -6.12 33.61 -1.00
C GLY A 212 -5.35 32.51 -1.73
N PHE A 213 -5.34 32.51 -3.05
CA PHE A 213 -4.69 31.44 -3.83
C PHE A 213 -3.15 31.50 -3.80
N GLY A 214 -2.57 32.66 -3.47
CA GLY A 214 -1.11 32.85 -3.42
C GLY A 214 -0.52 32.70 -2.03
N LYS A 215 -1.33 32.53 -0.97
CA LYS A 215 -0.86 32.46 0.42
C LYS A 215 -0.91 31.03 0.97
N ASP A 216 -0.03 30.76 1.90
CA ASP A 216 -0.02 29.57 2.75
C ASP A 216 -0.14 28.26 1.93
N LEU A 217 -1.28 27.61 2.00
CA LEU A 217 -1.58 26.34 1.35
C LEU A 217 -2.29 26.49 0.00
N GLY A 218 -2.68 27.71 -0.39
CA GLY A 218 -3.40 28.02 -1.62
C GLY A 218 -2.73 27.48 -2.89
N PRO A 219 -1.38 27.65 -3.08
CA PRO A 219 -0.68 27.11 -4.22
C PRO A 219 -0.78 25.59 -4.34
N ALA A 220 -0.79 24.86 -3.22
CA ALA A 220 -0.92 23.40 -3.22
C ALA A 220 -2.30 22.94 -3.71
N PHE A 221 -3.37 23.58 -3.24
CA PHE A 221 -4.74 23.29 -3.67
C PHE A 221 -4.98 23.69 -5.13
N THR A 222 -4.45 24.85 -5.55
CA THR A 222 -4.54 25.32 -6.94
C THR A 222 -3.81 24.38 -7.90
N PHE A 223 -2.62 23.91 -7.51
CA PHE A 223 -1.88 22.95 -8.28
C PHE A 223 -2.64 21.63 -8.46
N ASP A 224 -3.25 21.11 -7.39
CA ASP A 224 -4.03 19.86 -7.49
C ASP A 224 -5.27 20.04 -8.36
N ALA A 225 -5.99 21.17 -8.24
CA ALA A 225 -7.09 21.49 -9.16
C ALA A 225 -6.65 21.46 -10.62
N PHE A 226 -5.47 22.02 -10.94
CA PHE A 226 -4.90 21.95 -12.28
C PHE A 226 -4.62 20.50 -12.69
N THR A 227 -4.10 19.66 -11.80
CA THR A 227 -3.83 18.25 -12.12
C THR A 227 -5.11 17.46 -12.41
N PHE A 228 -6.20 17.72 -11.68
CA PHE A 228 -7.51 17.13 -11.98
C PHE A 228 -8.08 17.60 -13.32
N LEU A 229 -7.98 18.88 -13.65
CA LEU A 229 -8.42 19.41 -14.95
C LEU A 229 -7.60 18.82 -16.11
N LEU A 230 -6.29 18.67 -15.90
CA LEU A 230 -5.41 18.01 -16.88
C LEU A 230 -5.78 16.53 -17.04
N SER A 231 -6.08 15.82 -15.94
CA SER A 231 -6.58 14.45 -15.97
C SER A 231 -7.89 14.36 -16.75
N ALA A 232 -8.88 15.21 -16.44
CA ALA A 232 -10.16 15.28 -17.15
C ALA A 232 -9.96 15.48 -18.65
N PHE A 233 -9.08 16.41 -19.04
CA PHE A 233 -8.75 16.69 -20.45
C PHE A 233 -8.13 15.47 -21.14
N LEU A 234 -7.16 14.79 -20.51
CA LEU A 234 -6.53 13.61 -21.08
C LEU A 234 -7.55 12.46 -21.22
N VAL A 235 -8.37 12.20 -20.21
CA VAL A 235 -9.41 11.18 -20.24
C VAL A 235 -10.49 11.48 -21.27
N ALA A 236 -10.88 12.76 -21.43
CA ALA A 236 -11.86 13.19 -22.45
C ALA A 236 -11.40 12.85 -23.88
N ARG A 237 -10.10 12.77 -24.11
CA ARG A 237 -9.52 12.42 -25.43
C ARG A 237 -9.31 10.94 -25.66
N ILE A 238 -9.70 10.06 -24.73
CA ILE A 238 -9.59 8.61 -24.90
C ILE A 238 -10.87 8.08 -25.56
N PRO A 239 -10.78 7.31 -26.66
CA PRO A 239 -11.91 6.61 -27.22
C PRO A 239 -12.23 5.36 -26.37
N ILE A 240 -12.90 5.55 -25.23
CA ILE A 240 -13.38 4.44 -24.41
C ILE A 240 -14.71 3.99 -25.00
N PRO A 241 -14.85 2.72 -25.42
CA PRO A 241 -16.12 2.18 -25.88
C PRO A 241 -17.19 2.35 -24.78
N ARG A 242 -18.38 2.80 -25.18
CA ARG A 242 -19.50 2.74 -24.25
C ARG A 242 -19.71 1.28 -23.88
N PRO A 243 -20.02 0.94 -22.63
CA PRO A 243 -20.49 -0.40 -22.33
C PRO A 243 -21.67 -0.65 -23.29
N GLU A 244 -21.54 -1.61 -24.18
CA GLU A 244 -22.74 -2.14 -24.81
C GLU A 244 -23.63 -2.54 -23.65
N VAL A 245 -24.84 -2.03 -23.61
CA VAL A 245 -25.88 -2.51 -22.71
C VAL A 245 -26.11 -3.96 -23.17
N ALA A 246 -25.20 -4.84 -22.77
CA ALA A 246 -25.29 -6.26 -23.00
C ALA A 246 -26.63 -6.64 -22.42
N GLY A 247 -27.57 -6.92 -23.34
CA GLY A 247 -28.98 -7.12 -23.04
C GLY A 247 -29.07 -7.96 -21.80
N HIS A 248 -29.60 -7.40 -20.74
CA HIS A 248 -30.11 -8.01 -19.52
C HIS A 248 -29.62 -9.44 -19.25
N ARG A 249 -28.32 -9.69 -19.16
CA ARG A 249 -27.86 -10.71 -18.26
C ARG A 249 -28.15 -10.16 -16.87
N LYS A 250 -29.42 -10.29 -16.50
CA LYS A 250 -29.84 -10.24 -15.10
C LYS A 250 -28.80 -11.07 -14.35
N ALA A 251 -27.93 -10.43 -13.59
CA ALA A 251 -27.33 -11.08 -12.44
C ALA A 251 -28.51 -11.54 -11.58
N LYS A 252 -29.09 -12.72 -11.94
CA LYS A 252 -30.08 -13.42 -11.14
C LYS A 252 -29.32 -14.04 -9.97
N GLY A 253 -28.92 -13.23 -9.05
CA GLY A 253 -28.49 -13.57 -7.73
C GLY A 253 -28.70 -12.32 -6.90
N ALA A 254 -29.58 -12.38 -5.91
CA ALA A 254 -29.63 -11.36 -4.88
C ALA A 254 -28.20 -11.14 -4.40
N LEU A 255 -27.76 -9.86 -4.35
CA LEU A 255 -26.45 -9.51 -3.82
C LEU A 255 -26.37 -10.12 -2.41
N ASP A 256 -25.61 -11.20 -2.27
CA ASP A 256 -25.41 -11.80 -0.94
C ASP A 256 -24.47 -10.88 -0.16
N TRP A 257 -25.02 -9.92 0.56
CA TRP A 257 -24.30 -8.98 1.42
C TRP A 257 -23.51 -9.67 2.54
N ARG A 258 -23.75 -10.96 2.77
CA ARG A 258 -23.07 -11.78 3.76
C ARG A 258 -21.84 -12.49 3.19
N ALA A 259 -21.76 -12.64 1.87
CA ALA A 259 -20.63 -13.32 1.23
C ALA A 259 -19.29 -12.65 1.54
N PRO A 260 -19.12 -11.33 1.43
CA PRO A 260 -17.85 -10.67 1.80
C PRO A 260 -17.49 -10.86 3.28
N LEU A 261 -18.47 -10.85 4.17
CA LEU A 261 -18.24 -11.07 5.60
C LEU A 261 -17.85 -12.52 5.91
N ARG A 262 -18.44 -13.48 5.20
CA ARG A 262 -18.10 -14.90 5.31
C ARG A 262 -16.68 -15.13 4.81
N ASP A 263 -16.33 -14.60 3.63
CA ASP A 263 -15.00 -14.73 3.04
C ASP A 263 -13.92 -14.09 3.94
N LEU A 264 -14.22 -12.93 4.53
CA LEU A 264 -13.36 -12.28 5.52
C LEU A 264 -13.17 -13.15 6.76
N ASN A 265 -14.27 -13.73 7.30
CA ASN A 265 -14.19 -14.59 8.48
C ASN A 265 -13.39 -15.88 8.20
N GLU A 266 -13.54 -16.47 7.03
CA GLU A 266 -12.72 -17.61 6.60
C GLU A 266 -11.25 -17.23 6.44
N GLY A 267 -10.94 -16.06 5.84
CA GLY A 267 -9.59 -15.52 5.77
C GLY A 267 -8.97 -15.28 7.15
N VAL A 268 -9.72 -14.69 8.08
CA VAL A 268 -9.26 -14.46 9.46
C VAL A 268 -8.99 -15.79 10.19
N ARG A 269 -9.88 -16.78 10.05
CA ARG A 269 -9.67 -18.11 10.64
C ARG A 269 -8.41 -18.80 10.11
N PHE A 270 -8.16 -18.70 8.82
CA PHE A 270 -6.95 -19.22 8.17
C PHE A 270 -5.70 -18.53 8.74
N VAL A 271 -5.70 -17.20 8.80
CA VAL A 271 -4.59 -16.40 9.35
C VAL A 271 -4.30 -16.77 10.82
N VAL A 272 -5.33 -16.95 11.64
CA VAL A 272 -5.15 -17.35 13.04
C VAL A 272 -4.59 -18.77 13.17
N GLY A 273 -4.97 -19.66 12.24
CA GLY A 273 -4.56 -21.07 12.22
C GLY A 273 -3.12 -21.30 11.77
N ASP A 274 -2.56 -20.43 10.92
CA ASP A 274 -1.19 -20.56 10.41
C ASP A 274 -0.24 -19.55 11.11
N PRO A 275 0.68 -20.02 11.97
CA PRO A 275 1.60 -19.13 12.69
C PRO A 275 2.50 -18.29 11.78
N SER A 276 2.93 -18.81 10.61
CA SER A 276 3.80 -18.09 9.68
C SER A 276 3.05 -16.93 9.02
N VAL A 277 1.87 -17.21 8.49
CA VAL A 277 0.97 -16.20 7.88
C VAL A 277 0.55 -15.15 8.90
N ARG A 278 0.17 -15.60 10.11
CA ARG A 278 -0.24 -14.72 11.23
C ARG A 278 0.87 -13.74 11.60
N ASN A 279 2.11 -14.21 11.80
CA ASN A 279 3.23 -13.36 12.21
C ASN A 279 3.49 -12.25 11.16
N VAL A 280 3.41 -12.57 9.87
CA VAL A 280 3.60 -11.58 8.81
C VAL A 280 2.44 -10.59 8.76
N ILE A 281 1.20 -11.05 8.81
CA ILE A 281 0.02 -10.17 8.74
C ILE A 281 -0.05 -9.24 9.95
N VAL A 282 0.20 -9.76 11.16
CA VAL A 282 0.23 -8.94 12.38
C VAL A 282 1.40 -7.96 12.33
N GLY A 283 2.59 -8.39 11.88
CA GLY A 283 3.75 -7.51 11.72
C GLY A 283 3.47 -6.37 10.72
N MET A 284 2.87 -6.65 9.57
CA MET A 284 2.49 -5.62 8.58
C MET A 284 1.42 -4.66 9.13
N ALA A 285 0.42 -5.18 9.82
CA ALA A 285 -0.62 -4.35 10.45
C ALA A 285 -0.03 -3.44 11.54
N THR A 286 0.93 -3.95 12.32
CA THR A 286 1.62 -3.16 13.35
C THR A 286 2.53 -2.09 12.74
N ALA A 287 3.20 -2.39 11.62
CA ALA A 287 3.97 -1.37 10.88
C ALA A 287 3.07 -0.22 10.39
N LEU A 288 1.87 -0.56 9.89
CA LEU A 288 0.87 0.43 9.47
C LEU A 288 0.28 1.19 10.67
N PHE A 289 0.19 0.57 11.83
CA PHE A 289 -0.16 1.26 13.07
C PHE A 289 0.86 2.37 13.39
N GLY A 290 2.16 2.07 13.33
CA GLY A 290 3.21 3.08 13.50
C GLY A 290 3.14 4.21 12.46
N ALA A 291 2.87 3.86 11.20
CA ALA A 291 2.67 4.84 10.13
C ALA A 291 1.45 5.75 10.41
N GLY A 292 0.35 5.21 10.92
CA GLY A 292 -0.85 5.98 11.24
C GLY A 292 -0.61 7.03 12.33
N ILE A 293 0.17 6.71 13.36
CA ILE A 293 0.60 7.68 14.37
C ILE A 293 1.38 8.83 13.73
N PHE A 294 2.28 8.51 12.79
CA PHE A 294 3.03 9.55 12.08
C PHE A 294 2.15 10.39 11.15
N PHE A 295 1.13 9.81 10.54
CA PHE A 295 0.18 10.56 9.71
C PHE A 295 -0.57 11.64 10.49
N ILE A 296 -0.94 11.38 11.75
CA ILE A 296 -1.63 12.36 12.58
C ILE A 296 -0.68 13.30 13.32
N LEU A 297 0.48 12.83 13.75
CA LEU A 297 1.39 13.61 14.57
C LEU A 297 2.55 14.23 13.79
N GLY A 298 2.78 13.85 12.54
CA GLY A 298 3.92 14.32 11.74
C GLY A 298 3.90 15.83 11.50
N GLN A 299 2.72 16.42 11.20
CA GLN A 299 2.55 17.85 11.02
C GLN A 299 2.72 18.61 12.36
N PRO A 300 2.01 18.26 13.46
CA PRO A 300 2.24 18.86 14.76
C PRO A 300 3.68 18.68 15.28
N PHE A 301 4.31 17.56 15.01
CA PHE A 301 5.71 17.30 15.35
C PHE A 301 6.65 18.26 14.62
N SER A 302 6.45 18.45 13.31
CA SER A 302 7.22 19.42 12.53
C SER A 302 7.03 20.85 13.04
N ARG A 303 5.78 21.26 13.30
CA ARG A 303 5.42 22.63 13.65
C ARG A 303 5.78 22.97 15.09
N ASN A 304 5.33 22.15 16.05
CA ASN A 304 5.36 22.48 17.48
C ASN A 304 6.63 21.98 18.17
N VAL A 305 7.29 20.95 17.64
CA VAL A 305 8.46 20.30 18.27
C VAL A 305 9.75 20.68 17.56
N LEU A 306 9.76 20.66 16.23
CA LEU A 306 10.97 20.93 15.44
C LEU A 306 11.05 22.36 14.91
N GLY A 307 9.98 23.17 15.01
CA GLY A 307 9.93 24.54 14.50
C GLY A 307 10.00 24.64 12.97
N GLY A 308 9.72 23.53 12.25
CA GLY A 308 9.86 23.44 10.79
C GLY A 308 8.61 23.89 10.01
N GLY A 309 7.50 24.13 10.68
CA GLY A 309 6.23 24.51 10.02
C GLY A 309 5.76 23.49 8.98
N ASN A 310 5.02 23.99 7.99
CA ASN A 310 4.46 23.18 6.90
C ASN A 310 5.54 22.68 5.94
N SER A 311 6.56 23.48 5.64
CA SER A 311 7.68 23.07 4.78
C SER A 311 8.51 21.96 5.43
N GLY A 312 8.76 22.04 6.74
CA GLY A 312 9.43 20.99 7.49
C GLY A 312 8.67 19.66 7.45
N PHE A 313 7.34 19.69 7.56
CA PHE A 313 6.51 18.49 7.40
C PHE A 313 6.69 17.86 6.00
N GLY A 314 6.70 18.67 4.94
CA GLY A 314 6.99 18.21 3.59
C GLY A 314 8.36 17.51 3.49
N VAL A 315 9.41 18.05 4.14
CA VAL A 315 10.74 17.43 4.21
C VAL A 315 10.68 16.07 4.92
N LEU A 316 9.99 15.99 6.05
CA LEU A 316 9.84 14.74 6.82
C LEU A 316 9.16 13.65 6.01
N ILE A 317 8.05 13.96 5.34
CA ILE A 317 7.33 13.01 4.47
C ILE A 317 8.19 12.62 3.26
N THR A 318 8.93 13.57 2.67
CA THR A 318 9.86 13.30 1.55
C THR A 318 10.92 12.29 1.96
N ALA A 319 11.50 12.46 3.13
CA ALA A 319 12.50 11.54 3.66
C ALA A 319 11.93 10.14 3.88
N LEU A 320 10.77 10.06 4.55
CA LEU A 320 10.06 8.79 4.78
C LEU A 320 9.71 8.09 3.45
N GLY A 321 9.08 8.81 2.52
CA GLY A 321 8.66 8.26 1.23
C GLY A 321 9.83 7.83 0.35
N SER A 322 10.91 8.62 0.32
CA SER A 322 12.15 8.27 -0.39
C SER A 322 12.81 7.02 0.20
N GLY A 323 12.78 6.90 1.54
CA GLY A 323 13.22 5.70 2.24
C GLY A 323 12.39 4.47 1.86
N VAL A 324 11.05 4.58 1.85
CA VAL A 324 10.15 3.49 1.44
C VAL A 324 10.46 3.04 0.00
N GLY A 325 10.55 3.98 -0.94
CA GLY A 325 10.92 3.68 -2.33
C GLY A 325 12.32 3.05 -2.44
N GLY A 326 13.29 3.58 -1.69
CA GLY A 326 14.65 3.04 -1.62
C GLY A 326 14.68 1.60 -1.08
N GLY A 327 13.97 1.31 0.00
CA GLY A 327 13.85 -0.03 0.57
C GLY A 327 13.22 -1.03 -0.39
N MET A 328 12.13 -0.63 -1.07
CA MET A 328 11.52 -1.46 -2.11
C MET A 328 12.46 -1.73 -3.28
N LEU A 329 13.22 -0.72 -3.74
CA LEU A 329 14.16 -0.85 -4.85
C LEU A 329 15.34 -1.76 -4.48
N VAL A 330 15.90 -1.60 -3.28
CA VAL A 330 16.97 -2.45 -2.78
C VAL A 330 16.53 -3.91 -2.78
N LEU A 331 15.32 -4.20 -2.31
CA LEU A 331 14.81 -5.58 -2.30
C LEU A 331 14.39 -6.08 -3.68
N ALA A 332 13.93 -5.22 -4.58
CA ALA A 332 13.68 -5.61 -5.96
C ALA A 332 14.97 -6.08 -6.67
N THR A 333 16.13 -5.52 -6.30
CA THR A 333 17.44 -5.90 -6.87
C THR A 333 18.14 -7.04 -6.14
N LEU A 334 18.01 -7.10 -4.81
CA LEU A 334 18.69 -8.08 -3.97
C LEU A 334 17.80 -9.23 -3.49
N GLY A 335 16.47 -9.11 -3.65
CA GLY A 335 15.50 -10.02 -3.04
C GLY A 335 15.64 -11.48 -3.49
N SER A 336 16.10 -11.73 -4.73
CA SER A 336 16.40 -13.08 -5.21
C SER A 336 17.58 -13.76 -4.49
N ARG A 337 18.43 -12.97 -3.81
CA ARG A 337 19.60 -13.46 -3.05
C ARG A 337 19.27 -13.67 -1.57
N ILE A 338 18.11 -13.24 -1.12
CA ILE A 338 17.68 -13.37 0.28
C ILE A 338 16.99 -14.72 0.46
N GLY A 339 17.70 -15.68 1.03
CA GLY A 339 17.17 -17.03 1.32
C GLY A 339 16.11 -17.01 2.45
N ARG A 340 16.31 -16.17 3.46
CA ARG A 340 15.44 -16.08 4.66
C ARG A 340 14.60 -14.80 4.67
N ARG A 341 13.45 -14.83 4.00
CA ARG A 341 12.56 -13.67 3.88
C ARG A 341 11.87 -13.31 5.19
N ASP A 342 11.57 -14.29 6.03
CA ASP A 342 11.05 -14.17 7.38
C ASP A 342 11.99 -13.36 8.28
N LEU A 343 13.29 -13.67 8.25
CA LEU A 343 14.31 -12.94 9.00
C LEU A 343 14.48 -11.50 8.46
N ALA A 344 14.54 -11.34 7.15
CA ALA A 344 14.63 -10.02 6.53
C ALA A 344 13.41 -9.14 6.88
N PHE A 345 12.22 -9.73 6.93
CA PHE A 345 10.99 -9.07 7.38
C PHE A 345 11.10 -8.59 8.84
N ALA A 346 11.53 -9.47 9.76
CA ALA A 346 11.70 -9.12 11.17
C ALA A 346 12.73 -8.00 11.37
N ILE A 347 13.89 -8.07 10.71
CA ILE A 347 14.93 -7.03 10.76
C ILE A 347 14.39 -5.71 10.22
N SER A 348 13.62 -5.73 9.15
CA SER A 348 13.01 -4.54 8.55
C SER A 348 12.03 -3.86 9.50
N LEU A 349 11.21 -4.63 10.24
CA LEU A 349 10.33 -4.09 11.27
C LEU A 349 11.12 -3.47 12.44
N ILE A 350 12.18 -4.15 12.90
CA ILE A 350 13.07 -3.65 13.96
C ILE A 350 13.69 -2.32 13.54
N LEU A 351 14.22 -2.24 12.31
CA LEU A 351 14.79 -1.00 11.76
C LEU A 351 13.74 0.11 11.73
N THR A 352 12.53 -0.18 11.25
CA THR A 352 11.45 0.80 11.20
C THR A 352 11.11 1.34 12.59
N GLY A 353 10.85 0.45 13.55
CA GLY A 353 10.47 0.85 14.90
C GLY A 353 11.57 1.59 15.65
N ALA A 354 12.81 1.11 15.56
CA ALA A 354 13.96 1.77 16.17
C ALA A 354 14.19 3.18 15.57
N ALA A 355 14.11 3.30 14.25
CA ALA A 355 14.28 4.58 13.58
C ALA A 355 13.16 5.57 13.95
N ILE A 356 11.89 5.16 14.00
CA ILE A 356 10.78 6.01 14.46
C ILE A 356 11.02 6.48 15.90
N THR A 357 11.49 5.59 16.79
CA THR A 357 11.82 5.96 18.16
C THR A 357 12.96 6.99 18.20
N MET A 358 13.99 6.85 17.36
CA MET A 358 15.08 7.81 17.26
C MET A 358 14.63 9.18 16.72
N VAL A 359 13.64 9.24 15.84
CA VAL A 359 13.04 10.51 15.37
C VAL A 359 12.63 11.38 16.55
N THR A 360 12.05 10.78 17.59
CA THR A 360 11.52 11.53 18.75
C THR A 360 12.59 12.21 19.59
N THR A 361 13.84 11.79 19.48
CA THR A 361 14.98 12.42 20.17
C THR A 361 15.57 13.62 19.43
N MET A 362 15.14 13.87 18.19
CA MET A 362 15.69 14.93 17.36
C MET A 362 15.08 16.28 17.68
N ASN A 363 15.89 17.34 17.53
CA ASN A 363 15.49 18.74 17.72
C ASN A 363 15.61 19.56 16.43
N SER A 364 15.88 18.91 15.30
CA SER A 364 15.94 19.56 13.99
C SER A 364 15.22 18.75 12.95
N VAL A 365 14.63 19.43 11.96
CA VAL A 365 13.93 18.80 10.83
C VAL A 365 14.84 17.84 10.07
N PHE A 366 16.08 18.24 9.77
CA PHE A 366 17.01 17.40 9.01
C PHE A 366 17.49 16.18 9.80
N GLY A 367 17.70 16.31 11.12
CA GLY A 367 18.03 15.17 11.98
C GLY A 367 16.88 14.15 12.02
N ALA A 368 15.65 14.63 12.18
CA ALA A 368 14.46 13.79 12.14
C ALA A 368 14.25 13.16 10.74
N ALA A 369 14.49 13.91 9.67
CA ALA A 369 14.39 13.43 8.28
C ALA A 369 15.36 12.26 8.00
N GLY A 370 16.61 12.34 8.52
CA GLY A 370 17.58 11.25 8.39
C GLY A 370 17.09 9.94 9.00
N TRP A 371 16.51 9.98 10.19
CA TRP A 371 15.94 8.81 10.84
C TRP A 371 14.64 8.34 10.17
N LEU A 372 13.79 9.26 9.68
CA LEU A 372 12.59 8.91 8.90
C LEU A 372 12.95 8.25 7.58
N PHE A 373 14.03 8.65 6.92
CA PHE A 373 14.51 7.96 5.73
C PHE A 373 14.88 6.50 6.04
N LEU A 374 15.57 6.25 7.16
CA LEU A 374 15.89 4.89 7.61
C LEU A 374 14.62 4.10 8.00
N ALA A 375 13.68 4.75 8.68
CA ALA A 375 12.38 4.16 8.98
C ALA A 375 11.64 3.76 7.70
N GLY A 376 11.69 4.62 6.67
CA GLY A 376 11.13 4.36 5.35
C GLY A 376 11.78 3.14 4.68
N ILE A 377 13.11 3.03 4.69
CA ILE A 377 13.81 1.85 4.15
C ILE A 377 13.28 0.57 4.82
N GLY A 378 13.19 0.56 6.14
CA GLY A 378 12.64 -0.57 6.88
C GLY A 378 11.18 -0.87 6.49
N ALA A 379 10.32 0.15 6.44
CA ALA A 379 8.91 -0.01 6.09
C ALA A 379 8.71 -0.54 4.67
N GLY A 380 9.43 0.02 3.68
CA GLY A 380 9.38 -0.45 2.29
C GLY A 380 9.89 -1.89 2.15
N SER A 381 10.96 -2.22 2.88
CA SER A 381 11.52 -3.56 2.91
C SER A 381 10.56 -4.57 3.55
N SER A 382 9.97 -4.24 4.70
CA SER A 382 9.00 -5.12 5.37
C SER A 382 7.76 -5.35 4.51
N TYR A 383 7.28 -4.34 3.80
CA TYR A 383 6.16 -4.48 2.88
C TYR A 383 6.46 -5.49 1.77
N VAL A 384 7.60 -5.36 1.08
CA VAL A 384 7.98 -6.28 -0.01
C VAL A 384 8.19 -7.70 0.51
N MET A 385 8.89 -7.88 1.62
CA MET A 385 9.16 -9.20 2.19
C MET A 385 7.89 -9.88 2.69
N GLY A 386 7.05 -9.14 3.42
CA GLY A 386 5.78 -9.66 3.93
C GLY A 386 4.83 -10.08 2.80
N TYR A 387 4.70 -9.22 1.78
CA TYR A 387 3.86 -9.49 0.61
C TYR A 387 4.33 -10.72 -0.16
N THR A 388 5.65 -10.83 -0.40
CA THR A 388 6.26 -11.96 -1.10
C THR A 388 6.09 -13.25 -0.31
N HIS A 389 6.33 -13.21 1.00
CA HIS A 389 6.14 -14.38 1.86
C HIS A 389 4.69 -14.88 1.84
N LEU A 390 3.71 -13.98 1.93
CA LEU A 390 2.29 -14.36 1.85
C LEU A 390 1.92 -14.98 0.50
N HIS A 391 2.45 -14.45 -0.60
CA HIS A 391 2.21 -15.02 -1.94
C HIS A 391 2.77 -16.43 -2.11
N GLU A 392 3.85 -16.76 -1.45
CA GLU A 392 4.50 -18.07 -1.53
C GLU A 392 3.91 -19.08 -0.54
N SER A 393 3.49 -18.63 0.64
CA SER A 393 2.99 -19.49 1.72
C SER A 393 1.50 -19.81 1.59
N VAL A 394 0.73 -19.01 0.84
CA VAL A 394 -0.73 -19.17 0.76
C VAL A 394 -1.14 -19.77 -0.58
N GLY A 395 -1.85 -20.91 -0.54
CA GLY A 395 -2.39 -21.57 -1.72
C GLY A 395 -3.39 -20.69 -2.49
N ASP A 396 -3.56 -20.95 -3.78
CA ASP A 396 -4.37 -20.14 -4.70
C ASP A 396 -5.84 -20.02 -4.25
N ASP A 397 -6.39 -21.07 -3.63
CA ASP A 397 -7.76 -21.15 -3.11
C ASP A 397 -8.02 -20.21 -1.92
N MET A 398 -7.02 -19.97 -1.07
CA MET A 398 -7.11 -19.11 0.12
C MET A 398 -6.51 -17.72 -0.08
N ARG A 399 -5.75 -17.49 -1.16
CA ARG A 399 -5.00 -16.24 -1.38
C ARG A 399 -5.90 -15.00 -1.34
N GLY A 400 -7.01 -15.01 -2.05
CA GLY A 400 -7.94 -13.88 -2.07
C GLY A 400 -8.49 -13.52 -0.69
N ARG A 401 -8.86 -14.54 0.11
CA ARG A 401 -9.41 -14.37 1.48
C ARG A 401 -8.35 -13.89 2.46
N THR A 402 -7.13 -14.40 2.35
CA THR A 402 -5.99 -13.98 3.18
C THR A 402 -5.60 -12.52 2.92
N PHE A 403 -5.55 -12.10 1.66
CA PHE A 403 -5.29 -10.69 1.33
C PHE A 403 -6.44 -9.76 1.73
N ALA A 404 -7.70 -10.21 1.64
CA ALA A 404 -8.83 -9.45 2.16
C ALA A 404 -8.71 -9.24 3.68
N ALA A 405 -8.31 -10.28 4.44
CA ALA A 405 -8.04 -10.17 5.88
C ALA A 405 -6.87 -9.21 6.16
N LEU A 406 -5.76 -9.31 5.40
CA LEU A 406 -4.62 -8.38 5.50
C LEU A 406 -5.06 -6.92 5.31
N TYR A 407 -5.76 -6.61 4.21
CA TYR A 407 -6.18 -5.23 3.94
C TYR A 407 -7.17 -4.70 4.96
N THR A 408 -8.08 -5.54 5.47
CA THR A 408 -9.02 -5.15 6.52
C THR A 408 -8.27 -4.85 7.81
N LEU A 409 -7.38 -5.74 8.25
CA LEU A 409 -6.59 -5.55 9.46
C LEU A 409 -5.68 -4.31 9.32
N ALA A 410 -5.04 -4.13 8.18
CA ALA A 410 -4.20 -2.98 7.87
C ALA A 410 -4.96 -1.65 7.98
N ARG A 411 -6.14 -1.55 7.36
CA ARG A 411 -7.00 -0.36 7.44
C ARG A 411 -7.49 -0.10 8.86
N THR A 412 -7.91 -1.15 9.56
CA THR A 412 -8.37 -1.05 10.96
C THR A 412 -7.24 -0.59 11.86
N SER A 413 -6.02 -1.14 11.70
CA SER A 413 -4.83 -0.72 12.46
C SER A 413 -4.50 0.75 12.20
N LEU A 414 -4.57 1.20 10.95
CA LEU A 414 -4.34 2.60 10.58
C LEU A 414 -5.38 3.53 11.24
N LEU A 415 -6.67 3.18 11.18
CA LEU A 415 -7.76 3.96 11.81
C LEU A 415 -7.59 4.06 13.31
N ILE A 416 -7.35 2.93 13.98
CA ILE A 416 -7.14 2.89 15.43
C ILE A 416 -5.92 3.72 15.81
N SER A 417 -4.85 3.60 15.04
CA SER A 417 -3.60 4.32 15.27
C SER A 417 -3.78 5.84 15.14
N ILE A 418 -4.49 6.29 14.11
CA ILE A 418 -4.82 7.70 13.92
C ILE A 418 -5.64 8.23 15.12
N ALA A 419 -6.67 7.50 15.56
CA ALA A 419 -7.50 7.88 16.67
C ALA A 419 -6.72 7.90 18.01
N LEU A 420 -5.97 6.83 18.28
CA LEU A 420 -5.19 6.71 19.51
C LEU A 420 -3.98 7.65 19.53
N GLY A 421 -3.32 7.90 18.40
CA GLY A 421 -2.15 8.77 18.32
C GLY A 421 -2.43 10.19 18.80
N GLY A 422 -3.56 10.76 18.37
CA GLY A 422 -4.00 12.08 18.85
C GLY A 422 -4.40 12.06 20.33
N ALA A 423 -5.17 11.05 20.75
CA ALA A 423 -5.61 10.92 22.14
C ALA A 423 -4.44 10.72 23.11
N THR A 424 -3.46 9.88 22.76
CA THR A 424 -2.27 9.66 23.59
C THR A 424 -1.37 10.88 23.64
N ALA A 425 -1.23 11.62 22.55
CA ALA A 425 -0.48 12.87 22.56
C ALA A 425 -1.10 13.90 23.52
N ALA A 426 -2.42 14.08 23.46
CA ALA A 426 -3.13 14.98 24.37
C ALA A 426 -3.07 14.50 25.85
N ALA A 427 -3.19 13.20 26.09
CA ALA A 427 -3.17 12.64 27.45
C ALA A 427 -1.79 12.68 28.11
N LEU A 428 -0.71 12.67 27.31
CA LEU A 428 0.68 12.64 27.83
C LEU A 428 1.34 14.04 27.83
N ASP A 429 0.64 15.05 27.32
CA ASP A 429 1.20 16.41 27.25
C ASP A 429 1.28 17.04 28.64
N GLY A 430 2.49 17.44 29.05
CA GLY A 430 2.75 18.02 30.37
C GLY A 430 2.60 17.06 31.56
N VAL A 431 2.31 15.78 31.36
CA VAL A 431 2.10 14.80 32.45
C VAL A 431 3.42 14.28 33.00
N LEU A 432 4.41 14.09 32.14
CA LEU A 432 5.72 13.57 32.53
C LEU A 432 6.71 14.76 32.72
N PRO A 433 7.72 14.59 33.62
CA PRO A 433 8.76 15.63 33.79
C PRO A 433 9.64 15.72 32.54
N ALA A 434 10.27 16.86 32.34
CA ALA A 434 11.27 17.04 31.29
C ALA A 434 12.39 15.97 31.36
N PRO A 435 12.86 15.41 30.27
CA PRO A 435 12.60 15.78 28.86
C PRO A 435 11.40 15.09 28.20
N PHE A 436 10.53 14.42 28.96
CA PHE A 436 9.37 13.66 28.48
C PHE A 436 8.04 14.42 28.66
N ASP A 437 8.08 15.71 28.76
CA ASP A 437 6.93 16.58 28.94
C ASP A 437 6.10 16.81 27.68
N ASN A 438 6.62 16.45 26.50
CA ASN A 438 5.95 16.65 25.23
C ASN A 438 5.16 15.43 24.77
N GLY A 439 3.82 15.53 24.79
CA GLY A 439 2.92 14.42 24.44
C GLY A 439 3.04 13.95 22.99
N ILE A 440 3.40 14.82 22.03
CA ILE A 440 3.61 14.44 20.62
C ILE A 440 4.83 13.52 20.51
N ARG A 441 5.95 13.88 21.17
CA ARG A 441 7.16 13.03 21.20
C ARG A 441 6.87 11.68 21.81
N ASN A 442 6.19 11.67 22.96
CA ASN A 442 5.87 10.44 23.69
C ASN A 442 4.97 9.52 22.90
N SER A 443 3.94 10.06 22.24
CA SER A 443 3.04 9.26 21.41
C SER A 443 3.75 8.66 20.18
N LEU A 444 4.61 9.44 19.52
CA LEU A 444 5.45 8.92 18.43
C LEU A 444 6.43 7.83 18.93
N ALA A 445 7.03 8.00 20.11
CA ALA A 445 7.92 7.02 20.72
C ALA A 445 7.18 5.71 21.04
N ILE A 446 5.96 5.80 21.56
CA ILE A 446 5.08 4.63 21.78
C ILE A 446 4.80 3.92 20.45
N GLY A 447 4.47 4.65 19.39
CA GLY A 447 4.28 4.09 18.07
C GLY A 447 5.51 3.36 17.55
N GLY A 448 6.68 3.97 17.67
CA GLY A 448 7.97 3.36 17.33
C GLY A 448 8.25 2.10 18.15
N ALA A 449 8.01 2.15 19.47
CA ALA A 449 8.21 1.02 20.38
C ALA A 449 7.25 -0.16 20.06
N ILE A 450 6.01 0.12 19.65
CA ILE A 450 5.05 -0.90 19.22
C ILE A 450 5.56 -1.61 17.96
N VAL A 451 6.05 -0.87 16.97
CA VAL A 451 6.60 -1.47 15.74
C VAL A 451 7.89 -2.24 16.04
N LEU A 452 8.75 -1.70 16.89
CA LEU A 452 9.98 -2.36 17.32
C LEU A 452 9.69 -3.68 18.04
N SER A 453 8.73 -3.68 18.97
CA SER A 453 8.33 -4.88 19.68
C SER A 453 7.74 -5.94 18.77
N ALA A 454 6.95 -5.56 17.75
CA ALA A 454 6.45 -6.50 16.75
C ALA A 454 7.59 -7.15 15.96
N GLY A 455 8.61 -6.38 15.58
CA GLY A 455 9.81 -6.90 14.93
C GLY A 455 10.58 -7.87 15.82
N LEU A 456 10.77 -7.54 17.11
CA LEU A 456 11.42 -8.40 18.09
C LEU A 456 10.63 -9.69 18.37
N VAL A 457 9.30 -9.61 18.48
CA VAL A 457 8.44 -10.78 18.65
C VAL A 457 8.51 -11.67 17.40
N THR A 458 8.48 -11.09 16.21
CA THR A 458 8.66 -11.84 14.97
C THR A 458 10.00 -12.56 14.96
N LEU A 459 11.09 -11.87 15.31
CA LEU A 459 12.41 -12.46 15.40
C LEU A 459 12.50 -13.56 16.48
N TRP A 460 11.82 -13.35 17.61
CA TRP A 460 11.75 -14.36 18.67
C TRP A 460 11.04 -15.64 18.20
N ASN A 461 9.93 -15.49 17.50
CA ASN A 461 9.17 -16.64 16.99
C ASN A 461 9.96 -17.45 15.94
N LEU A 462 10.97 -16.84 15.31
CA LEU A 462 11.88 -17.51 14.37
C LEU A 462 13.04 -18.26 15.07
N ARG A 463 13.28 -18.05 16.38
CA ARG A 463 14.43 -18.66 17.09
C ARG A 463 14.47 -20.18 17.00
N GLY A 464 13.31 -20.85 17.07
CA GLY A 464 13.22 -22.30 16.91
C GLY A 464 13.72 -22.80 15.54
N THR A 465 13.57 -21.99 14.52
CA THR A 465 14.03 -22.27 13.16
C THR A 465 15.48 -21.81 12.92
N ILE A 466 15.94 -20.81 13.70
CA ILE A 466 17.31 -20.25 13.63
C ILE A 466 18.34 -21.17 14.30
N SER A 467 17.94 -21.97 15.28
CA SER A 467 18.82 -22.83 16.07
C SER A 467 19.09 -24.19 15.47
N GLY A 468 18.55 -24.50 14.29
CA GLY A 468 18.82 -25.76 13.56
C GLY A 468 20.22 -25.80 12.95
N PRO A 469 20.84 -26.99 12.82
CA PRO A 469 22.18 -27.15 12.22
C PRO A 469 22.28 -26.63 10.78
N GLU A 470 21.17 -26.67 10.02
CA GLU A 470 21.11 -26.09 8.66
C GLU A 470 21.24 -24.56 8.65
N PHE A 471 20.78 -23.88 9.70
CA PHE A 471 20.86 -22.42 9.79
C PHE A 471 22.32 -21.91 9.87
N SER A 472 23.17 -22.59 10.63
CA SER A 472 24.57 -22.16 10.81
C SER A 472 25.37 -22.25 9.49
N GLU A 473 25.09 -23.26 8.70
CA GLU A 473 25.78 -23.50 7.43
C GLU A 473 25.30 -22.59 6.31
N GLU A 474 23.98 -22.37 6.20
CA GLU A 474 23.40 -21.49 5.20
C GLU A 474 23.71 -20.00 5.48
N THR A 475 23.66 -19.60 6.75
CA THR A 475 24.05 -18.23 7.15
C THR A 475 25.54 -18.01 6.91
N TYR A 476 26.39 -18.98 7.22
CA TYR A 476 27.82 -18.91 6.94
C TYR A 476 28.11 -18.83 5.45
N ARG A 477 27.44 -19.63 4.61
CA ARG A 477 27.54 -19.56 3.15
C ARG A 477 27.08 -18.20 2.62
N THR A 478 25.96 -17.68 3.08
CA THR A 478 25.41 -16.39 2.64
C THR A 478 26.34 -15.23 3.00
N LEU A 479 26.88 -15.23 4.22
CA LEU A 479 27.84 -14.21 4.66
C LEU A 479 29.18 -14.32 3.93
N LYS A 480 29.64 -15.54 3.63
CA LYS A 480 30.83 -15.79 2.86
C LYS A 480 30.69 -15.33 1.42
N ASP A 481 29.58 -15.67 0.76
CA ASP A 481 29.26 -15.24 -0.62
C ASP A 481 29.14 -13.72 -0.73
N ALA A 482 28.54 -13.05 0.28
CA ALA A 482 28.50 -11.60 0.36
C ALA A 482 29.89 -10.98 0.54
N SER A 483 30.74 -11.58 1.38
CA SER A 483 32.14 -11.16 1.59
C SER A 483 32.96 -11.33 0.30
N ASP A 484 32.81 -12.47 -0.38
CA ASP A 484 33.54 -12.79 -1.63
C ASP A 484 33.08 -11.87 -2.78
N ALA A 485 31.79 -11.54 -2.85
CA ALA A 485 31.27 -10.57 -3.80
C ALA A 485 31.84 -9.16 -3.55
N PHE A 486 31.94 -8.73 -2.28
CA PHE A 486 32.53 -7.44 -1.92
C PHE A 486 34.04 -7.37 -2.26
N THR A 487 34.77 -8.45 -2.01
CA THR A 487 36.23 -8.54 -2.33
C THR A 487 36.47 -8.60 -3.84
N SER A 488 35.61 -9.27 -4.60
CA SER A 488 35.72 -9.32 -6.08
C SER A 488 35.45 -7.98 -6.75
N VAL A 489 34.52 -7.18 -6.22
CA VAL A 489 34.25 -5.79 -6.68
C VAL A 489 35.42 -4.88 -6.37
N ARG A 490 36.04 -5.06 -5.21
CA ARG A 490 37.23 -4.27 -4.79
C ARG A 490 38.48 -4.62 -5.60
N GLY A 491 38.65 -5.90 -5.98
CA GLY A 491 39.71 -6.38 -6.86
C GLY A 491 39.61 -5.82 -8.27
N ARG A 492 38.42 -5.79 -8.85
CA ARG A 492 38.20 -5.21 -10.20
C ARG A 492 38.37 -3.70 -10.26
N ARG A 493 38.12 -2.98 -9.17
CA ARG A 493 38.44 -1.53 -9.09
C ARG A 493 39.92 -1.26 -9.05
N ARG A 494 40.69 -2.06 -8.32
CA ARG A 494 42.17 -1.91 -8.27
C ARG A 494 42.83 -2.22 -9.62
N SER A 495 42.45 -3.29 -10.30
CA SER A 495 42.97 -3.61 -11.63
C SER A 495 42.63 -2.56 -12.68
N ALA A 496 41.47 -1.88 -12.58
CA ALA A 496 41.11 -0.79 -13.48
C ALA A 496 41.77 0.55 -13.14
N GLU A 497 42.30 0.72 -11.92
CA GLU A 497 43.15 1.88 -11.52
C GLU A 497 44.62 1.67 -11.89
N ASP A 498 45.12 0.45 -11.91
CA ASP A 498 46.51 0.09 -12.32
C ASP A 498 46.71 0.05 -13.85
N GLU A 499 45.62 0.00 -14.65
CA GLU A 499 45.66 0.09 -16.11
C GLU A 499 45.47 1.52 -16.67
N ARG A 500 45.36 2.54 -15.81
CA ARG A 500 45.35 3.96 -16.18
C ARG A 500 46.61 4.70 -15.75
#